data_1995584fafcf0c4c90bd2690a8c660bb
#
_entry.id   1995584fafcf0c4c90bd2690a8c660bb
#
_cell.length_a   1.000
_cell.length_b   1.000
_cell.length_c   1.000
_cell.angle_alpha   90.00
_cell.angle_beta   90.00
_cell.angle_gamma   90.00
#
_symmetry.space_group_name_H-M   'P 1'
#
loop_
_entity.id
_entity.type
_entity.pdbx_description
1 polymer ?
#
loop_
_entity_poly.entity_id
_entity_poly.type
_entity_poly.pdbx_seq_one_letter_code
_entity_poly.pdbx_strand_id
1 'polypeptide(L)'
;MPIDPLFILRMAGFGVLEKLDVVAVHGFPLDWTPWKIDEWPAKLKEIQAVTALPIWVTEVGVSTFGADEVQVFGLNRTAELLIGRVPRIHWYSLYDLARKWPATMRPREAEGSSYDRHFDLGLIREDGTPKPALEHFQNHAPGLGICQWVDFEDHRLEDAVKWMRSLGVRHVRTGLSWADSFRPNAEAWFDRQMEALAEFDVTLTFCFTPEHRGISPLHTSAPLIVEVYALFCARMVRRYASSPKPRARVASSPDVCVVVDP
;
A
#
# COMPACT_ATOMS: atom_id res chain seq x y z
N MET A 1 -3.70 -3.19 -8.26
CA MET A 1 -4.60 -3.63 -9.35
C MET A 1 -6.02 -3.69 -8.85
N PRO A 2 -7.02 -3.33 -9.65
CA PRO A 2 -8.39 -3.61 -9.28
C PRO A 2 -8.54 -5.12 -9.05
N ILE A 3 -9.41 -5.49 -8.11
CA ILE A 3 -9.72 -6.89 -7.84
C ILE A 3 -10.22 -7.53 -9.15
N ASP A 4 -9.44 -8.45 -9.67
CA ASP A 4 -9.80 -9.28 -10.82
C ASP A 4 -9.73 -10.77 -10.41
N PRO A 5 -10.87 -11.40 -10.12
CA PRO A 5 -10.90 -12.82 -9.79
C PRO A 5 -10.33 -13.70 -10.91
N LEU A 6 -10.45 -13.28 -12.17
CA LEU A 6 -9.88 -14.02 -13.30
C LEU A 6 -8.34 -13.99 -13.29
N PHE A 7 -7.75 -12.89 -12.82
CA PHE A 7 -6.30 -12.82 -12.63
C PHE A 7 -5.84 -13.83 -11.57
N ILE A 8 -6.53 -13.88 -10.43
CA ILE A 8 -6.22 -14.82 -9.34
C ILE A 8 -6.38 -16.27 -9.81
N LEU A 9 -7.43 -16.57 -10.60
CA LEU A 9 -7.62 -17.88 -11.23
C LEU A 9 -6.45 -18.26 -12.15
N ARG A 10 -5.96 -17.32 -12.96
CA ARG A 10 -4.78 -17.54 -13.81
C ARG A 10 -3.53 -17.81 -12.98
N MET A 11 -3.32 -17.05 -11.91
CA MET A 11 -2.22 -17.26 -10.95
C MET A 11 -2.29 -18.65 -10.32
N ALA A 12 -3.49 -19.11 -9.95
CA ALA A 12 -3.72 -20.47 -9.45
C ALA A 12 -3.32 -21.52 -10.50
N GLY A 13 -3.73 -21.32 -11.78
CA GLY A 13 -3.37 -22.21 -12.87
C GLY A 13 -1.87 -22.33 -13.16
N PHE A 14 -1.09 -21.32 -12.76
CA PHE A 14 0.38 -21.36 -12.83
C PHE A 14 1.06 -21.86 -11.53
N GLY A 15 0.29 -22.34 -10.55
CA GLY A 15 0.82 -22.82 -9.26
C GLY A 15 1.37 -21.71 -8.36
N VAL A 16 1.10 -20.44 -8.66
CA VAL A 16 1.65 -19.31 -7.89
C VAL A 16 1.06 -19.25 -6.49
N LEU A 17 -0.25 -19.56 -6.33
CA LEU A 17 -0.91 -19.52 -5.02
C LEU A 17 -0.31 -20.47 -4.01
N GLU A 18 0.32 -21.58 -4.46
CA GLU A 18 1.04 -22.51 -3.59
C GLU A 18 2.31 -21.93 -2.97
N LYS A 19 2.77 -20.79 -3.47
CA LYS A 19 3.97 -20.07 -3.02
C LYS A 19 3.65 -18.85 -2.17
N LEU A 20 2.37 -18.60 -1.91
CA LEU A 20 1.89 -17.43 -1.18
C LEU A 20 1.29 -17.84 0.16
N ASP A 21 1.49 -17.00 1.17
CA ASP A 21 0.83 -17.12 2.48
C ASP A 21 -0.44 -16.26 2.54
N VAL A 22 -0.55 -15.25 1.67
CA VAL A 22 -1.63 -14.25 1.65
C VAL A 22 -1.91 -13.81 0.22
N VAL A 23 -3.18 -13.55 -0.09
CA VAL A 23 -3.58 -12.85 -1.31
C VAL A 23 -3.80 -11.37 -0.97
N ALA A 24 -2.98 -10.49 -1.55
CA ALA A 24 -3.10 -9.06 -1.40
C ALA A 24 -3.97 -8.46 -2.52
N VAL A 25 -4.94 -7.62 -2.15
CA VAL A 25 -5.84 -6.97 -3.09
C VAL A 25 -5.91 -5.47 -2.86
N HIS A 26 -6.15 -4.73 -3.93
CA HIS A 26 -6.37 -3.28 -3.90
C HIS A 26 -7.79 -2.97 -4.39
N GLY A 27 -8.41 -1.93 -3.86
CA GLY A 27 -9.68 -1.45 -4.36
C GLY A 27 -9.92 0.02 -4.05
N PHE A 28 -10.23 0.77 -5.10
CA PHE A 28 -10.53 2.20 -5.03
C PHE A 28 -11.93 2.45 -5.60
N PRO A 29 -12.98 1.98 -4.91
CA PRO A 29 -14.34 2.22 -5.34
C PRO A 29 -14.64 3.71 -5.33
N LEU A 30 -15.45 4.18 -6.28
CA LEU A 30 -15.74 5.57 -6.58
C LEU A 30 -14.61 6.32 -7.34
N ASP A 31 -13.41 5.74 -7.43
CA ASP A 31 -12.28 6.33 -8.15
C ASP A 31 -11.88 5.48 -9.36
N TRP A 32 -10.98 4.52 -9.19
CA TRP A 32 -10.42 3.74 -10.31
C TRP A 32 -11.16 2.46 -10.62
N THR A 33 -11.85 1.92 -9.62
CA THR A 33 -12.57 0.67 -9.83
C THR A 33 -13.99 0.94 -10.32
N PRO A 34 -14.47 0.20 -11.33
CA PRO A 34 -15.80 0.42 -11.90
C PRO A 34 -16.94 -0.10 -11.01
N TRP A 35 -16.61 -0.85 -9.95
CA TRP A 35 -17.61 -1.40 -9.03
C TRP A 35 -17.89 -0.46 -7.86
N LYS A 36 -19.07 -0.61 -7.26
CA LYS A 36 -19.51 0.23 -6.14
C LYS A 36 -18.89 -0.23 -4.82
N ILE A 37 -18.74 0.69 -3.87
CA ILE A 37 -18.17 0.41 -2.56
C ILE A 37 -18.90 -0.74 -1.83
N ASP A 38 -20.20 -0.86 -1.98
CA ASP A 38 -21.03 -1.91 -1.36
C ASP A 38 -20.79 -3.30 -1.96
N GLU A 39 -20.07 -3.39 -3.06
CA GLU A 39 -19.71 -4.68 -3.68
C GLU A 39 -18.52 -5.37 -3.01
N TRP A 40 -17.81 -4.71 -2.07
CA TRP A 40 -16.68 -5.31 -1.36
C TRP A 40 -16.95 -6.74 -0.85
N PRO A 41 -18.08 -7.03 -0.15
CA PRO A 41 -18.33 -8.39 0.33
C PRO A 41 -18.49 -9.41 -0.81
N ALA A 42 -19.06 -9.00 -1.94
CA ALA A 42 -19.19 -9.88 -3.11
C ALA A 42 -17.83 -10.16 -3.74
N LYS A 43 -16.98 -9.13 -3.89
CA LYS A 43 -15.63 -9.28 -4.42
C LYS A 43 -14.75 -10.17 -3.55
N LEU A 44 -14.83 -10.04 -2.24
CA LEU A 44 -14.12 -10.95 -1.33
C LEU A 44 -14.58 -12.41 -1.49
N LYS A 45 -15.90 -12.66 -1.65
CA LYS A 45 -16.42 -14.01 -1.90
C LYS A 45 -15.94 -14.59 -3.22
N GLU A 46 -15.85 -13.78 -4.29
CA GLU A 46 -15.32 -14.20 -5.58
C GLU A 46 -13.87 -14.71 -5.43
N ILE A 47 -13.04 -14.03 -4.64
CA ILE A 47 -11.65 -14.45 -4.37
C ILE A 47 -11.62 -15.68 -3.48
N GLN A 48 -12.44 -15.74 -2.43
CA GLN A 48 -12.53 -16.89 -1.51
C GLN A 48 -13.00 -18.17 -2.21
N ALA A 49 -13.73 -18.05 -3.33
CA ALA A 49 -14.09 -19.19 -4.16
C ALA A 49 -12.89 -19.79 -4.93
N VAL A 50 -11.80 -19.02 -5.07
CA VAL A 50 -10.60 -19.43 -5.82
C VAL A 50 -9.50 -19.93 -4.90
N THR A 51 -9.41 -19.41 -3.66
CA THR A 51 -8.33 -19.73 -2.74
C THR A 51 -8.82 -19.72 -1.29
N ALA A 52 -8.22 -20.60 -0.47
CA ALA A 52 -8.39 -20.61 0.98
C ALA A 52 -7.38 -19.69 1.72
N LEU A 53 -6.45 -19.04 0.99
CA LEU A 53 -5.48 -18.14 1.60
C LEU A 53 -6.15 -16.93 2.22
N PRO A 54 -5.60 -16.37 3.32
CA PRO A 54 -6.05 -15.12 3.87
C PRO A 54 -6.01 -14.00 2.83
N ILE A 55 -7.03 -13.15 2.81
CA ILE A 55 -7.08 -11.98 1.93
C ILE A 55 -6.73 -10.74 2.75
N TRP A 56 -5.74 -9.97 2.31
CA TRP A 56 -5.43 -8.66 2.84
C TRP A 56 -5.83 -7.59 1.85
N VAL A 57 -6.51 -6.55 2.33
CA VAL A 57 -6.77 -5.35 1.54
C VAL A 57 -5.59 -4.40 1.79
N THR A 58 -4.61 -4.46 0.91
CA THR A 58 -3.33 -3.77 1.10
C THR A 58 -3.33 -2.34 0.60
N GLU A 59 -4.32 -1.97 -0.22
CA GLU A 59 -4.66 -0.59 -0.51
C GLU A 59 -6.17 -0.44 -0.70
N VAL A 60 -6.76 0.51 -0.01
CA VAL A 60 -8.11 0.98 -0.21
C VAL A 60 -8.18 2.47 0.08
N GLY A 61 -8.88 3.21 -0.73
CA GLY A 61 -9.03 4.65 -0.56
C GLY A 61 -10.19 5.19 -1.35
N VAL A 62 -10.64 6.37 -0.94
CA VAL A 62 -11.61 7.20 -1.65
C VAL A 62 -11.06 8.62 -1.64
N SER A 63 -11.02 9.25 -2.80
CA SER A 63 -10.48 10.60 -2.98
C SER A 63 -11.46 11.67 -2.46
N THR A 64 -10.90 12.79 -2.00
CA THR A 64 -11.68 14.01 -1.76
C THR A 64 -11.93 14.81 -3.05
N PHE A 65 -11.58 14.28 -4.19
CA PHE A 65 -11.78 15.00 -5.44
C PHE A 65 -13.24 15.46 -5.59
N GLY A 66 -13.44 16.76 -5.42
CA GLY A 66 -14.74 17.39 -5.46
C GLY A 66 -15.42 17.65 -4.11
N ALA A 67 -15.24 16.79 -3.09
CA ALA A 67 -15.85 17.00 -1.76
C ALA A 67 -15.21 16.14 -0.67
N ASP A 68 -14.88 16.74 0.47
CA ASP A 68 -14.33 16.04 1.64
C ASP A 68 -15.30 14.99 2.20
N GLU A 69 -16.62 15.25 2.11
CA GLU A 69 -17.67 14.37 2.60
C GLU A 69 -17.70 13.03 1.86
N VAL A 70 -17.27 12.99 0.61
CA VAL A 70 -17.15 11.75 -0.18
C VAL A 70 -16.09 10.84 0.41
N GLN A 71 -14.97 11.40 0.83
CA GLN A 71 -13.90 10.62 1.51
C GLN A 71 -14.36 10.13 2.88
N VAL A 72 -15.04 10.97 3.67
CA VAL A 72 -15.62 10.58 4.98
C VAL A 72 -16.60 9.42 4.81
N PHE A 73 -17.53 9.53 3.85
CA PHE A 73 -18.45 8.45 3.54
C PHE A 73 -17.69 7.18 3.14
N GLY A 74 -16.75 7.29 2.21
CA GLY A 74 -15.99 6.17 1.70
C GLY A 74 -15.18 5.46 2.77
N LEU A 75 -14.56 6.20 3.69
CA LEU A 75 -13.80 5.65 4.81
C LEU A 75 -14.69 4.89 5.78
N ASN A 76 -15.76 5.51 6.25
CA ASN A 76 -16.69 4.86 7.19
C ASN A 76 -17.32 3.61 6.56
N ARG A 77 -17.74 3.69 5.30
CA ARG A 77 -18.35 2.56 4.59
C ARG A 77 -17.35 1.42 4.36
N THR A 78 -16.10 1.75 4.02
CA THR A 78 -15.01 0.76 3.90
C THR A 78 -14.77 0.05 5.22
N ALA A 79 -14.67 0.79 6.31
CA ALA A 79 -14.48 0.23 7.65
C ALA A 79 -15.61 -0.74 8.03
N GLU A 80 -16.87 -0.32 7.83
CA GLU A 80 -18.06 -1.14 8.08
C GLU A 80 -18.06 -2.44 7.27
N LEU A 81 -17.64 -2.38 6.01
CA LEU A 81 -17.69 -3.52 5.10
C LEU A 81 -16.50 -4.48 5.25
N LEU A 82 -15.35 -4.01 5.72
CA LEU A 82 -14.12 -4.81 5.71
C LEU A 82 -13.61 -5.19 7.10
N ILE A 83 -13.79 -4.35 8.13
CA ILE A 83 -13.32 -4.68 9.49
C ILE A 83 -14.02 -5.93 9.99
N GLY A 84 -13.23 -6.88 10.49
CA GLY A 84 -13.71 -8.20 10.95
C GLY A 84 -13.96 -9.21 9.82
N ARG A 85 -13.84 -8.81 8.55
CA ARG A 85 -13.97 -9.74 7.39
C ARG A 85 -12.64 -10.15 6.81
N VAL A 86 -11.66 -9.27 6.88
CA VAL A 86 -10.27 -9.52 6.45
C VAL A 86 -9.29 -9.20 7.57
N PRO A 87 -8.17 -9.93 7.66
CA PRO A 87 -7.21 -9.75 8.76
C PRO A 87 -6.47 -8.41 8.73
N ARG A 88 -6.25 -7.83 7.54
CA ARG A 88 -5.54 -6.55 7.37
C ARG A 88 -6.18 -5.69 6.30
N ILE A 89 -6.25 -4.39 6.61
CA ILE A 89 -6.77 -3.34 5.73
C ILE A 89 -5.83 -2.16 5.87
N HIS A 90 -5.34 -1.60 4.74
CA HIS A 90 -4.53 -0.40 4.76
C HIS A 90 -5.21 0.69 3.94
N TRP A 91 -5.52 1.80 4.59
CA TRP A 91 -6.03 3.00 3.93
C TRP A 91 -4.91 3.70 3.16
N TYR A 92 -5.15 4.02 1.93
CA TYR A 92 -4.26 4.77 1.06
C TYR A 92 -4.79 6.19 0.91
N SER A 93 -4.16 7.21 1.51
CA SER A 93 -2.89 7.20 2.21
C SER A 93 -2.93 8.18 3.40
N LEU A 94 -1.80 8.38 4.09
CA LEU A 94 -1.70 9.39 5.14
C LEU A 94 -1.65 10.79 4.54
N TYR A 95 -0.78 11.02 3.55
CA TYR A 95 -0.64 12.30 2.85
C TYR A 95 -1.18 12.24 1.43
N ASP A 96 -1.73 13.37 0.97
CA ASP A 96 -1.94 13.59 -0.44
C ASP A 96 -0.61 13.53 -1.20
N LEU A 97 -0.65 13.04 -2.43
CA LEU A 97 0.51 13.11 -3.31
C LEU A 97 0.78 14.56 -3.70
N ALA A 98 2.06 14.92 -3.74
CA ALA A 98 2.47 16.23 -4.23
C ALA A 98 2.09 16.38 -5.71
N ARG A 99 1.41 17.48 -6.06
CA ARG A 99 0.98 17.75 -7.45
C ARG A 99 2.14 17.79 -8.46
N LYS A 100 3.34 18.09 -7.99
CA LYS A 100 4.57 18.04 -8.80
C LYS A 100 5.21 16.66 -8.88
N TRP A 101 4.64 15.66 -8.21
CA TRP A 101 5.11 14.29 -8.37
C TRP A 101 4.87 13.86 -9.81
N PRO A 102 5.93 13.44 -10.54
CA PRO A 102 5.74 13.07 -11.92
C PRO A 102 4.78 11.90 -11.98
N ALA A 103 3.59 12.17 -12.43
CA ALA A 103 2.61 11.15 -12.77
C ALA A 103 3.13 10.40 -14.00
N THR A 104 4.16 9.63 -13.79
CA THR A 104 5.01 9.05 -14.82
C THR A 104 4.29 8.06 -15.70
N MET A 105 3.11 7.62 -15.27
CA MET A 105 2.36 6.57 -15.97
C MET A 105 1.44 7.12 -17.05
N ARG A 106 0.90 8.33 -16.87
CA ARG A 106 -0.10 8.91 -17.78
C ARG A 106 0.02 10.43 -17.85
N PRO A 107 1.11 10.94 -18.42
CA PRO A 107 1.37 12.39 -18.42
C PRO A 107 0.36 13.21 -19.23
N ARG A 108 -0.67 12.57 -19.79
CA ARG A 108 -1.66 13.19 -20.68
C ARG A 108 -3.12 12.98 -20.24
N GLU A 109 -3.37 12.48 -19.03
CA GLU A 109 -4.74 12.43 -18.54
C GLU A 109 -5.25 13.85 -18.27
N ALA A 110 -6.45 14.12 -18.74
CA ALA A 110 -7.08 15.41 -18.52
C ALA A 110 -7.35 15.65 -17.04
N GLU A 111 -7.26 16.89 -16.60
CA GLU A 111 -7.70 17.32 -15.28
C GLU A 111 -9.12 16.81 -15.00
N GLY A 112 -9.36 16.28 -13.80
CA GLY A 112 -10.62 15.67 -13.45
C GLY A 112 -10.79 14.22 -13.87
N SER A 113 -9.79 13.61 -14.52
CA SER A 113 -9.78 12.18 -14.79
C SER A 113 -9.71 11.37 -13.49
N SER A 114 -10.02 10.08 -13.56
CA SER A 114 -9.86 9.17 -12.41
C SER A 114 -8.42 9.11 -11.90
N TYR A 115 -7.46 9.38 -12.77
CA TYR A 115 -6.05 9.45 -12.43
C TYR A 115 -5.72 10.71 -11.61
N ASP A 116 -6.31 11.85 -11.94
CA ASP A 116 -6.11 13.10 -11.18
C ASP A 116 -6.57 12.97 -9.73
N ARG A 117 -7.61 12.16 -9.49
CA ARG A 117 -8.10 11.84 -8.14
C ARG A 117 -7.08 11.17 -7.23
N HIS A 118 -6.07 10.51 -7.81
CA HIS A 118 -4.99 9.87 -7.07
C HIS A 118 -4.23 10.84 -6.15
N PHE A 119 -4.16 12.09 -6.53
CA PHE A 119 -3.48 13.13 -5.74
C PHE A 119 -4.22 13.46 -4.43
N ASP A 120 -5.50 13.18 -4.33
CA ASP A 120 -6.35 13.62 -3.23
C ASP A 120 -6.84 12.47 -2.31
N LEU A 121 -6.12 11.35 -2.28
CA LEU A 121 -6.47 10.16 -1.48
C LEU A 121 -5.99 10.23 -0.02
N GLY A 122 -5.06 11.13 0.31
CA GLY A 122 -4.51 11.29 1.65
C GLY A 122 -5.55 11.75 2.68
N LEU A 123 -5.26 11.47 3.94
CA LEU A 123 -6.01 12.00 5.10
C LEU A 123 -5.52 13.41 5.49
N ILE A 124 -4.34 13.78 5.02
CA ILE A 124 -3.69 15.07 5.25
C ILE A 124 -3.33 15.64 3.88
N ARG A 125 -3.67 16.92 3.65
CA ARG A 125 -3.36 17.62 2.40
C ARG A 125 -1.85 17.83 2.22
N GLU A 126 -1.45 18.16 1.00
CA GLU A 126 -0.04 18.45 0.67
C GLU A 126 0.55 19.56 1.54
N ASP A 127 -0.25 20.54 1.94
CA ASP A 127 0.14 21.66 2.81
C ASP A 127 0.20 21.30 4.31
N GLY A 128 -0.10 20.05 4.67
CA GLY A 128 -0.13 19.57 6.05
C GLY A 128 -1.48 19.74 6.75
N THR A 129 -2.50 20.30 6.08
CA THR A 129 -3.83 20.49 6.66
C THR A 129 -4.57 19.15 6.77
N PRO A 130 -5.03 18.72 7.97
CA PRO A 130 -5.87 17.54 8.13
C PRO A 130 -7.20 17.68 7.37
N LYS A 131 -7.64 16.58 6.75
CA LYS A 131 -8.97 16.49 6.17
C LYS A 131 -9.97 15.95 7.21
N PRO A 132 -11.27 16.22 7.07
CA PRO A 132 -12.29 15.70 8.00
C PRO A 132 -12.23 14.18 8.17
N ALA A 133 -11.86 13.43 7.13
CA ALA A 133 -11.71 11.99 7.19
C ALA A 133 -10.63 11.51 8.20
N LEU A 134 -9.66 12.36 8.58
CA LEU A 134 -8.63 12.00 9.56
C LEU A 134 -9.24 11.68 10.94
N GLU A 135 -10.19 12.49 11.41
CA GLU A 135 -10.90 12.27 12.68
C GLU A 135 -11.72 10.98 12.63
N HIS A 136 -12.40 10.73 11.50
CA HIS A 136 -13.13 9.49 11.29
C HIS A 136 -12.21 8.27 11.24
N PHE A 137 -11.03 8.39 10.64
CA PHE A 137 -10.03 7.33 10.62
C PHE A 137 -9.61 6.93 12.03
N GLN A 138 -9.38 7.90 12.92
CA GLN A 138 -9.00 7.65 14.31
C GLN A 138 -9.99 6.73 15.04
N ASN A 139 -11.28 6.86 14.77
CA ASN A 139 -12.31 5.99 15.33
C ASN A 139 -12.22 4.54 14.85
N HIS A 140 -11.61 4.30 13.68
CA HIS A 140 -11.46 2.98 13.06
C HIS A 140 -10.03 2.43 13.15
N ALA A 141 -9.06 3.19 13.64
CA ALA A 141 -7.64 2.84 13.65
C ALA A 141 -7.30 1.45 14.24
N PRO A 142 -8.04 0.90 15.23
CA PRO A 142 -7.79 -0.46 15.69
C PRO A 142 -7.98 -1.54 14.60
N GLY A 143 -8.78 -1.25 13.56
CA GLY A 143 -9.09 -2.15 12.45
C GLY A 143 -8.51 -1.72 11.10
N LEU A 144 -8.00 -0.47 11.00
CA LEU A 144 -7.42 0.09 9.78
C LEU A 144 -5.94 0.42 10.00
N GLY A 145 -5.09 -0.05 9.10
CA GLY A 145 -3.72 0.41 8.95
C GLY A 145 -3.62 1.55 7.93
N ILE A 146 -2.41 2.06 7.75
CA ILE A 146 -2.06 3.08 6.76
C ILE A 146 -1.14 2.48 5.71
N CYS A 147 -1.43 2.75 4.44
CA CYS A 147 -0.48 2.61 3.34
C CYS A 147 0.13 3.99 3.07
N GLN A 148 1.42 4.15 3.33
CA GLN A 148 2.14 5.39 3.04
C GLN A 148 3.45 5.09 2.37
N TRP A 149 3.62 5.61 1.17
CA TRP A 149 4.90 5.65 0.49
C TRP A 149 5.74 6.79 1.03
N VAL A 150 6.99 6.51 1.32
CA VAL A 150 7.95 7.50 1.78
C VAL A 150 9.02 7.62 0.71
N ASP A 151 9.07 8.77 0.06
CA ASP A 151 10.04 9.03 -0.99
C ASP A 151 11.47 9.00 -0.44
N PHE A 152 12.44 8.79 -1.32
CA PHE A 152 13.85 8.72 -0.94
C PHE A 152 14.29 10.01 -0.24
N GLU A 153 14.79 9.87 0.99
CA GLU A 153 15.20 10.99 1.87
C GLU A 153 14.07 11.99 2.19
N ASP A 154 12.81 11.54 2.17
CA ASP A 154 11.67 12.40 2.52
C ASP A 154 11.76 12.87 3.97
N HIS A 155 11.79 14.18 4.14
CA HIS A 155 11.81 14.85 5.44
C HIS A 155 10.53 14.65 6.26
N ARG A 156 9.43 14.20 5.63
CA ARG A 156 8.15 13.94 6.30
C ARG A 156 8.10 12.59 7.02
N LEU A 157 9.14 11.75 6.93
CA LEU A 157 9.14 10.43 7.57
C LEU A 157 8.82 10.50 9.07
N GLU A 158 9.50 11.37 9.80
CA GLU A 158 9.31 11.53 11.25
C GLU A 158 7.93 12.11 11.60
N ASP A 159 7.41 13.01 10.77
CA ASP A 159 6.07 13.57 10.97
C ASP A 159 4.99 12.54 10.61
N ALA A 160 5.19 11.70 9.60
CA ALA A 160 4.32 10.58 9.30
C ALA A 160 4.24 9.61 10.49
N VAL A 161 5.37 9.27 11.11
CA VAL A 161 5.43 8.41 12.30
C VAL A 161 4.65 9.05 13.46
N LYS A 162 4.83 10.36 13.73
CA LYS A 162 4.08 11.07 14.77
C LYS A 162 2.58 11.01 14.53
N TRP A 163 2.13 11.27 13.29
CA TRP A 163 0.72 11.18 12.92
C TRP A 163 0.17 9.76 13.11
N MET A 164 0.84 8.75 12.58
CA MET A 164 0.40 7.35 12.72
C MET A 164 0.30 6.93 14.20
N ARG A 165 1.24 7.36 15.02
CA ARG A 165 1.21 7.11 16.46
C ARG A 165 0.02 7.80 17.13
N SER A 166 -0.23 9.08 16.83
CA SER A 166 -1.34 9.85 17.42
C SER A 166 -2.70 9.30 17.02
N LEU A 167 -2.80 8.72 15.82
CA LEU A 167 -4.00 8.07 15.31
C LEU A 167 -4.22 6.66 15.88
N GLY A 168 -3.25 6.09 16.60
CA GLY A 168 -3.34 4.72 17.13
C GLY A 168 -3.17 3.63 16.06
N VAL A 169 -2.52 3.96 14.94
CA VAL A 169 -2.21 3.01 13.87
C VAL A 169 -1.35 1.87 14.40
N ARG A 170 -1.64 0.64 14.00
CA ARG A 170 -0.84 -0.55 14.34
C ARG A 170 -0.14 -1.14 13.14
N HIS A 171 -0.78 -1.07 11.98
CA HIS A 171 -0.29 -1.69 10.75
C HIS A 171 0.06 -0.61 9.74
N VAL A 172 1.27 -0.68 9.19
CA VAL A 172 1.76 0.25 8.17
C VAL A 172 2.19 -0.56 6.95
N ARG A 173 1.72 -0.17 5.78
CA ARG A 173 2.28 -0.66 4.51
C ARG A 173 3.11 0.44 3.89
N THR A 174 4.33 0.10 3.50
CA THR A 174 5.25 1.00 2.82
C THR A 174 6.08 0.24 1.79
N GLY A 175 6.91 0.95 1.04
CA GLY A 175 7.73 0.36 0.00
C GLY A 175 9.22 0.61 0.17
N LEU A 176 10.01 -0.35 -0.34
CA LEU A 176 11.42 -0.17 -0.62
C LEU A 176 11.63 -0.24 -2.13
N SER A 177 12.02 0.89 -2.70
CA SER A 177 12.19 1.05 -4.13
C SER A 177 13.47 0.37 -4.62
N TRP A 178 13.33 -0.59 -5.54
CA TRP A 178 14.49 -1.18 -6.21
C TRP A 178 15.27 -0.14 -7.02
N ALA A 179 14.57 0.80 -7.66
CA ALA A 179 15.21 1.89 -8.37
C ALA A 179 16.07 2.75 -7.44
N ASP A 180 15.58 3.06 -6.24
CA ASP A 180 16.33 3.85 -5.27
C ASP A 180 17.51 3.09 -4.68
N SER A 181 17.52 1.76 -4.71
CA SER A 181 18.66 0.96 -4.22
C SER A 181 19.98 1.22 -4.96
N PHE A 182 19.92 1.88 -6.11
CA PHE A 182 21.08 2.30 -6.90
C PHE A 182 21.55 3.73 -6.58
N ARG A 183 20.83 4.46 -5.72
CA ARG A 183 21.23 5.80 -5.30
C ARG A 183 22.31 5.75 -4.23
N PRO A 184 23.16 6.78 -4.13
CA PRO A 184 24.06 6.93 -2.99
C PRO A 184 23.30 6.87 -1.67
N ASN A 185 23.86 6.21 -0.66
CA ASN A 185 23.28 6.06 0.69
C ASN A 185 21.93 5.33 0.76
N ALA A 186 21.52 4.61 -0.28
CA ALA A 186 20.22 3.93 -0.33
C ALA A 186 19.99 2.99 0.88
N GLU A 187 21.01 2.18 1.25
CA GLU A 187 20.87 1.28 2.40
C GLU A 187 20.69 2.03 3.72
N ALA A 188 21.43 3.12 3.92
CA ALA A 188 21.27 3.96 5.11
C ALA A 188 19.89 4.61 5.18
N TRP A 189 19.31 5.00 4.03
CA TRP A 189 17.96 5.50 3.96
C TRP A 189 16.92 4.43 4.30
N PHE A 190 17.06 3.22 3.74
CA PHE A 190 16.16 2.12 4.04
C PHE A 190 16.23 1.72 5.53
N ASP A 191 17.43 1.71 6.10
CA ASP A 191 17.62 1.44 7.54
C ASP A 191 16.90 2.49 8.38
N ARG A 192 17.07 3.78 8.08
CA ARG A 192 16.38 4.88 8.76
C ARG A 192 14.86 4.76 8.65
N GLN A 193 14.32 4.42 7.47
CA GLN A 193 12.90 4.22 7.27
C GLN A 193 12.38 3.06 8.14
N MET A 194 13.06 1.93 8.12
CA MET A 194 12.66 0.75 8.90
C MET A 194 12.81 0.97 10.41
N GLU A 195 13.85 1.69 10.84
CA GLU A 195 14.04 2.07 12.25
C GLU A 195 12.93 3.02 12.74
N ALA A 196 12.57 4.02 11.94
CA ALA A 196 11.49 4.94 12.26
C ALA A 196 10.12 4.25 12.39
N LEU A 197 9.90 3.17 11.61
CA LEU A 197 8.68 2.39 11.61
C LEU A 197 8.69 1.17 12.55
N ALA A 198 9.74 0.96 13.33
CA ALA A 198 9.96 -0.26 14.14
C ALA A 198 8.88 -0.54 15.20
N GLU A 199 8.11 0.46 15.60
CA GLU A 199 7.01 0.31 16.54
C GLU A 199 5.72 -0.26 15.92
N PHE A 200 5.61 -0.26 14.58
CA PHE A 200 4.45 -0.73 13.84
C PHE A 200 4.66 -2.14 13.28
N ASP A 201 3.56 -2.83 13.01
CA ASP A 201 3.56 -4.02 12.16
C ASP A 201 3.68 -3.58 10.71
N VAL A 202 4.86 -3.76 10.12
CA VAL A 202 5.17 -3.25 8.79
C VAL A 202 4.95 -4.33 7.72
N THR A 203 4.14 -3.99 6.71
CA THR A 203 4.04 -4.72 5.45
C THR A 203 4.92 -4.04 4.42
N LEU A 204 5.98 -4.71 3.96
CA LEU A 204 6.88 -4.18 2.96
C LEU A 204 6.47 -4.58 1.55
N THR A 205 6.46 -3.62 0.65
CA THR A 205 6.35 -3.85 -0.79
C THR A 205 7.69 -3.53 -1.45
N PHE A 206 8.18 -4.44 -2.29
CA PHE A 206 9.32 -4.18 -3.15
C PHE A 206 8.81 -3.78 -4.53
N CYS A 207 9.27 -2.65 -5.04
CA CYS A 207 8.69 -2.03 -6.23
C CYS A 207 9.69 -1.15 -6.97
N PHE A 208 9.21 -0.55 -8.04
CA PHE A 208 9.88 0.43 -8.87
C PHE A 208 11.16 -0.09 -9.52
N THR A 209 10.97 -0.62 -10.72
CA THR A 209 12.07 -1.11 -11.54
C THR A 209 12.94 0.05 -12.01
N PRO A 210 14.28 -0.01 -11.83
CA PRO A 210 15.17 0.98 -12.42
C PRO A 210 15.02 1.01 -13.95
N GLU A 211 15.03 2.19 -14.56
CA GLU A 211 14.86 2.36 -16.00
C GLU A 211 15.76 1.43 -16.83
N HIS A 212 17.04 1.30 -16.44
CA HIS A 212 18.02 0.46 -17.13
C HIS A 212 17.88 -1.04 -16.83
N ARG A 213 16.92 -1.45 -16.01
CA ARG A 213 16.66 -2.84 -15.61
C ARG A 213 15.27 -3.33 -15.99
N GLY A 214 14.44 -2.46 -16.55
CA GLY A 214 13.10 -2.79 -17.02
C GLY A 214 13.07 -3.21 -18.49
N ILE A 215 12.03 -3.93 -18.87
CA ILE A 215 11.73 -4.21 -20.28
C ILE A 215 11.27 -2.96 -21.04
N SER A 216 10.91 -1.90 -20.31
CA SER A 216 10.62 -0.55 -20.82
C SER A 216 11.15 0.49 -19.80
N PRO A 217 11.32 1.77 -20.20
CA PRO A 217 11.86 2.81 -19.33
C PRO A 217 10.86 3.35 -18.30
N LEU A 218 9.87 2.56 -17.92
CA LEU A 218 8.87 2.92 -16.91
C LEU A 218 9.21 2.26 -15.57
N HIS A 219 9.13 3.00 -14.48
CA HIS A 219 9.40 2.46 -13.13
C HIS A 219 8.47 1.33 -12.71
N THR A 220 7.33 1.20 -13.35
CA THR A 220 6.38 0.07 -13.19
C THR A 220 6.59 -1.03 -14.20
N SER A 221 7.65 -0.94 -15.00
CA SER A 221 8.00 -1.99 -15.96
C SER A 221 8.39 -3.29 -15.27
N ALA A 222 8.04 -4.42 -15.87
CA ALA A 222 8.58 -5.69 -15.41
C ALA A 222 10.12 -5.70 -15.52
N PRO A 223 10.82 -6.40 -14.60
CA PRO A 223 12.27 -6.57 -14.68
C PRO A 223 12.70 -7.26 -15.97
N LEU A 224 13.77 -6.78 -16.59
CA LEU A 224 14.38 -7.47 -17.73
C LEU A 224 14.92 -8.85 -17.33
N ILE A 225 15.46 -8.95 -16.10
CA ILE A 225 15.98 -10.19 -15.52
C ILE A 225 15.35 -10.36 -14.14
N VAL A 226 14.37 -11.26 -14.03
CA VAL A 226 13.58 -11.48 -12.81
C VAL A 226 14.45 -11.93 -11.64
N GLU A 227 15.50 -12.72 -11.89
CA GLU A 227 16.42 -13.20 -10.87
C GLU A 227 17.18 -12.07 -10.16
N VAL A 228 17.52 -11.00 -10.88
CA VAL A 228 18.19 -9.83 -10.29
C VAL A 228 17.25 -9.09 -9.33
N TYR A 229 15.99 -8.97 -9.71
CA TYR A 229 14.96 -8.40 -8.82
C TYR A 229 14.72 -9.31 -7.61
N ALA A 230 14.63 -10.61 -7.82
CA ALA A 230 14.47 -11.59 -6.73
C ALA A 230 15.63 -11.54 -5.74
N LEU A 231 16.86 -11.33 -6.21
CA LEU A 231 18.05 -11.14 -5.34
C LEU A 231 17.95 -9.86 -4.50
N PHE A 232 17.44 -8.77 -5.07
CA PHE A 232 17.16 -7.53 -4.31
C PHE A 232 16.15 -7.82 -3.21
N CYS A 233 14.99 -8.40 -3.54
CA CYS A 233 13.96 -8.76 -2.56
C CYS A 233 14.52 -9.64 -1.44
N ALA A 234 15.23 -10.72 -1.80
CA ALA A 234 15.83 -11.63 -0.83
C ALA A 234 16.87 -10.95 0.08
N ARG A 235 17.64 -9.97 -0.43
CA ARG A 235 18.58 -9.17 0.37
C ARG A 235 17.83 -8.31 1.38
N MET A 236 16.77 -7.61 0.97
CA MET A 236 15.99 -6.74 1.83
C MET A 236 15.24 -7.56 2.89
N VAL A 237 14.65 -8.69 2.53
CA VAL A 237 14.01 -9.60 3.49
C VAL A 237 15.02 -10.05 4.54
N ARG A 238 16.19 -10.55 4.14
CA ARG A 238 17.24 -10.99 5.10
C ARG A 238 17.69 -9.85 6.01
N ARG A 239 17.78 -8.62 5.50
CA ARG A 239 18.19 -7.46 6.29
C ARG A 239 17.18 -7.10 7.37
N TYR A 240 15.89 -7.16 7.07
CA TYR A 240 14.85 -6.62 7.94
C TYR A 240 14.01 -7.68 8.68
N ALA A 241 13.97 -8.93 8.22
CA ALA A 241 13.23 -9.99 8.90
C ALA A 241 13.83 -10.36 10.27
N SER A 242 15.12 -10.09 10.49
CA SER A 242 15.84 -10.41 11.73
C SER A 242 15.99 -9.21 12.67
N SER A 243 15.42 -8.05 12.36
CA SER A 243 15.49 -6.89 13.25
C SER A 243 14.77 -7.22 14.56
N PRO A 244 15.41 -7.08 15.72
CA PRO A 244 14.79 -7.35 17.00
C PRO A 244 13.65 -6.35 17.19
N LYS A 245 12.40 -6.83 17.13
CA LYS A 245 11.22 -6.02 17.45
C LYS A 245 11.34 -5.49 18.86
N PRO A 246 11.08 -4.19 19.12
CA PRO A 246 10.76 -3.76 20.47
C PRO A 246 9.53 -4.56 20.94
N ARG A 247 9.60 -5.08 22.16
CA ARG A 247 8.64 -6.00 22.76
C ARG A 247 7.24 -5.37 22.86
N ALA A 248 6.41 -5.57 21.85
CA ALA A 248 4.97 -5.53 22.00
C ALA A 248 4.45 -6.93 21.69
N ARG A 249 3.75 -7.54 22.64
CA ARG A 249 3.19 -8.87 22.55
C ARG A 249 2.21 -8.96 21.40
N VAL A 250 2.49 -9.74 20.38
CA VAL A 250 1.47 -10.31 19.51
C VAL A 250 1.92 -11.70 19.00
N ALA A 251 0.94 -12.57 18.80
CA ALA A 251 1.06 -13.96 18.44
C ALA A 251 1.93 -14.23 17.20
N SER A 252 2.61 -15.34 17.28
CA SER A 252 3.44 -16.01 16.28
C SER A 252 2.94 -15.88 14.83
N SER A 253 3.62 -15.06 14.04
CA SER A 253 3.70 -15.14 12.58
C SER A 253 4.89 -14.31 12.10
N PRO A 254 5.65 -14.75 11.10
CA PRO A 254 6.74 -13.97 10.54
C PRO A 254 6.15 -12.77 9.79
N ASP A 255 6.40 -11.56 10.31
CA ASP A 255 5.65 -10.36 9.96
C ASP A 255 6.29 -9.51 8.86
N VAL A 256 7.04 -10.09 7.96
CA VAL A 256 7.44 -9.44 6.70
C VAL A 256 6.65 -10.07 5.57
N CYS A 257 5.56 -9.42 5.20
CA CYS A 257 4.81 -9.80 4.01
C CYS A 257 5.47 -9.11 2.81
N VAL A 258 5.97 -9.88 1.87
CA VAL A 258 6.48 -9.38 0.59
C VAL A 258 5.31 -9.32 -0.38
N VAL A 259 4.88 -8.11 -0.70
CA VAL A 259 3.95 -7.87 -1.80
C VAL A 259 4.78 -7.52 -3.03
N VAL A 260 4.69 -8.33 -4.06
CA VAL A 260 5.26 -8.00 -5.37
C VAL A 260 4.15 -7.30 -6.15
N ASP A 261 4.25 -5.98 -6.27
CA ASP A 261 3.41 -5.24 -7.21
C ASP A 261 4.00 -5.42 -8.63
N PRO A 262 3.20 -5.81 -9.59
CA PRO A 262 3.61 -5.99 -10.98
C PRO A 262 3.90 -4.68 -11.68
#